data_84359a58b2887efe54235a6c83a8cfba
#
_entry.id   84359a58b2887efe54235a6c83a8cfba
#
_cell.length_a   1.000
_cell.length_b   1.000
_cell.length_c   1.000
_cell.angle_alpha   90.00
_cell.angle_beta   90.00
_cell.angle_gamma   90.00
#
_symmetry.space_group_name_H-M   'P 1'
#
loop_
_entity.id
_entity.type
_entity.pdbx_description
1 polymer ?
#
loop_
_entity_poly.entity_id
_entity_poly.type
_entity_poly.pdbx_seq_one_letter_code
_entity_poly.pdbx_strand_id
1 'polypeptide(L)'
;LDVIKTRKGLTVEVGNTDAEGRLILSDALAEADSEKPEVIIDFATLTGAARVALGTELPALFCNQDAVASELLDAASAVYDPMWRMPLHAPYRRLLESKVADTSNVSSGRYGGAIVAALFLQKFVSKRTPWVHIDMMAWNTEGRAGRPVGGEAMGMRAVFEWLLKRFPPKSSKRTTTTRRTKSKS
;
A
#
# COMPACT_ATOMS: atom_id res chain seq x y z
N LEU A 1 6.58 28.85 2.21
CA LEU A 1 6.05 27.55 1.77
C LEU A 1 6.54 27.29 0.38
N ASP A 2 7.24 26.18 0.17
CA ASP A 2 7.75 25.83 -1.14
C ASP A 2 6.65 25.19 -1.99
N VAL A 3 6.73 25.41 -3.30
CA VAL A 3 5.91 24.69 -4.28
C VAL A 3 6.84 23.82 -5.11
N ILE A 4 6.70 22.52 -5.01
CA ILE A 4 7.54 21.56 -5.74
C ILE A 4 6.77 20.96 -6.91
N LYS A 5 7.48 20.63 -7.99
CA LYS A 5 6.94 19.91 -9.13
C LYS A 5 7.27 18.43 -9.00
N THR A 6 6.24 17.60 -8.99
CA THR A 6 6.36 16.14 -8.89
C THR A 6 6.66 15.49 -10.25
N ARG A 7 7.09 14.22 -10.24
CA ARG A 7 7.33 13.41 -11.44
C ARG A 7 6.09 13.31 -12.35
N LYS A 8 4.89 13.27 -11.78
CA LYS A 8 3.63 13.29 -12.54
C LYS A 8 3.34 14.62 -13.22
N GLY A 9 4.12 15.67 -12.89
CA GLY A 9 3.93 17.03 -13.40
C GLY A 9 3.00 17.90 -12.57
N LEU A 10 2.36 17.36 -11.54
CA LEU A 10 1.56 18.14 -10.58
C LEU A 10 2.46 18.96 -9.69
N THR A 11 2.00 20.17 -9.35
CA THR A 11 2.63 21.01 -8.33
C THR A 11 2.05 20.72 -6.96
N VAL A 12 2.89 20.72 -5.93
CA VAL A 12 2.50 20.46 -4.53
C VAL A 12 3.00 21.58 -3.65
N GLU A 13 2.09 22.22 -2.92
CA GLU A 13 2.43 23.14 -1.84
C GLU A 13 2.89 22.35 -0.61
N VAL A 14 4.11 22.63 -0.13
CA VAL A 14 4.68 21.99 1.06
C VAL A 14 4.27 22.77 2.29
N GLY A 15 3.14 22.44 2.87
CA GLY A 15 2.59 23.06 4.08
C GLY A 15 3.17 22.49 5.38
N ASN A 16 3.76 21.30 5.33
CA ASN A 16 4.42 20.64 6.46
C ASN A 16 5.60 19.79 5.97
N THR A 17 6.78 20.07 6.48
CA THR A 17 8.00 19.33 6.13
C THR A 17 8.04 17.94 6.75
N ASP A 18 7.32 17.67 7.85
CA ASP A 18 7.18 16.33 8.45
C ASP A 18 6.21 15.42 7.66
N ALA A 19 5.61 15.92 6.59
CA ALA A 19 4.82 15.13 5.65
C ALA A 19 5.62 14.83 4.35
N GLU A 20 6.92 14.61 4.49
CA GLU A 20 7.86 14.30 3.40
C GLU A 20 7.63 12.91 2.80
N GLY A 21 7.26 11.94 3.62
CA GLY A 21 7.06 10.56 3.20
C GLY A 21 6.06 10.43 2.03
N ARG A 22 4.96 11.17 2.07
CA ARG A 22 3.98 11.18 0.98
C ARG A 22 4.50 11.86 -0.29
N LEU A 23 5.42 12.83 -0.18
CA LEU A 23 6.04 13.49 -1.32
C LEU A 23 6.97 12.53 -2.06
N ILE A 24 7.82 11.82 -1.32
CA ILE A 24 8.72 10.80 -1.88
C ILE A 24 7.90 9.66 -2.51
N LEU A 25 6.88 9.17 -1.79
CA LEU A 25 6.03 8.08 -2.26
C LEU A 25 5.21 8.49 -3.51
N SER A 26 4.82 9.77 -3.63
CA SER A 26 4.09 10.26 -4.80
C SER A 26 4.87 10.10 -6.10
N ASP A 27 6.18 10.36 -6.09
CA ASP A 27 7.03 10.21 -7.26
C ASP A 27 7.30 8.74 -7.59
N ALA A 28 7.50 7.90 -6.56
CA ALA A 28 7.63 6.46 -6.74
C ALA A 28 6.36 5.83 -7.33
N LEU A 29 5.17 6.25 -6.86
CA LEU A 29 3.88 5.80 -7.38
C LEU A 29 3.66 6.24 -8.83
N ALA A 30 4.03 7.48 -9.17
CA ALA A 30 3.92 7.98 -10.54
C ALA A 30 4.83 7.21 -11.50
N GLU A 31 6.05 6.86 -11.04
CA GLU A 31 6.95 6.01 -11.83
C GLU A 31 6.39 4.61 -12.02
N ALA A 32 5.96 3.96 -10.94
CA ALA A 32 5.37 2.63 -11.02
C ALA A 32 4.13 2.60 -11.93
N ASP A 33 3.27 3.64 -11.86
CA ASP A 33 2.06 3.73 -12.70
C ASP A 33 2.40 3.89 -14.19
N SER A 34 3.54 4.51 -14.52
CA SER A 34 4.01 4.68 -15.90
C SER A 34 4.33 3.35 -16.59
N GLU A 35 4.71 2.33 -15.84
CA GLU A 35 4.99 0.96 -16.28
C GLU A 35 3.71 0.18 -16.60
N LYS A 36 2.52 0.73 -16.29
CA LYS A 36 1.20 0.09 -16.49
C LYS A 36 1.12 -1.31 -15.86
N PRO A 37 1.48 -1.47 -14.58
CA PRO A 37 1.47 -2.77 -13.92
C PRO A 37 0.04 -3.28 -13.73
N GLU A 38 -0.10 -4.59 -13.48
CA GLU A 38 -1.38 -5.19 -13.14
C GLU A 38 -1.88 -4.77 -11.75
N VAL A 39 -0.98 -4.37 -10.86
CA VAL A 39 -1.27 -3.83 -9.53
C VAL A 39 -0.06 -3.06 -9.00
N ILE A 40 -0.32 -2.00 -8.26
CA ILE A 40 0.69 -1.31 -7.43
C ILE A 40 0.34 -1.58 -5.97
N ILE A 41 1.33 -2.00 -5.19
CA ILE A 41 1.20 -2.19 -3.74
C ILE A 41 2.33 -1.41 -3.07
N ASP A 42 1.98 -0.53 -2.17
CA ASP A 42 2.95 0.19 -1.36
C ASP A 42 2.70 0.00 0.14
N PHE A 43 3.78 0.00 0.89
CA PHE A 43 3.80 -0.08 2.34
C PHE A 43 4.52 1.15 2.87
N ALA A 44 3.91 1.84 3.82
CA ALA A 44 4.53 2.97 4.46
C ALA A 44 4.13 3.08 5.93
N THR A 45 5.01 3.64 6.73
CA THR A 45 4.71 4.10 8.09
C THR A 45 4.24 5.55 8.03
N LEU A 46 3.20 5.80 7.21
CA LEU A 46 2.92 7.11 6.67
C LEU A 46 2.32 8.07 7.69
N THR A 47 1.33 7.60 8.47
CA THR A 47 0.60 8.52 9.32
C THR A 47 0.45 8.05 10.77
N GLY A 48 0.64 8.99 11.71
CA GLY A 48 0.20 8.81 13.09
C GLY A 48 -1.32 8.64 13.21
N ALA A 49 -2.07 9.20 12.25
CA ALA A 49 -3.51 9.13 12.23
C ALA A 49 -4.06 7.70 12.03
N ALA A 50 -3.40 6.87 11.22
CA ALA A 50 -3.75 5.45 11.10
C ALA A 50 -3.57 4.73 12.44
N ARG A 51 -2.46 4.98 13.13
CA ARG A 51 -2.18 4.41 14.47
C ARG A 51 -3.17 4.86 15.53
N VAL A 52 -3.56 6.12 15.51
CA VAL A 52 -4.60 6.65 16.43
C VAL A 52 -5.96 6.00 16.16
N ALA A 53 -6.29 5.72 14.90
CA ALA A 53 -7.57 5.12 14.53
C ALA A 53 -7.64 3.62 14.82
N LEU A 54 -6.57 2.86 14.54
CA LEU A 54 -6.57 1.41 14.50
C LEU A 54 -5.63 0.74 15.52
N GLY A 55 -4.85 1.53 16.26
CA GLY A 55 -3.80 1.02 17.14
C GLY A 55 -2.52 0.68 16.38
N THR A 56 -1.57 0.05 17.08
CA THR A 56 -0.22 -0.22 16.56
C THR A 56 -0.09 -1.58 15.88
N GLU A 57 -1.10 -2.44 15.99
CA GLU A 57 -1.06 -3.83 15.53
C GLU A 57 -1.85 -4.07 14.24
N LEU A 58 -2.77 -3.17 13.90
CA LEU A 58 -3.70 -3.31 12.79
C LEU A 58 -3.42 -2.25 11.72
N PRO A 59 -2.75 -2.62 10.60
CA PRO A 59 -2.50 -1.70 9.50
C PRO A 59 -3.79 -1.20 8.84
N ALA A 60 -3.77 0.06 8.39
CA ALA A 60 -4.81 0.62 7.55
C ALA A 60 -4.60 0.22 6.09
N LEU A 61 -5.56 -0.47 5.50
CA LEU A 61 -5.60 -0.85 4.10
C LEU A 61 -6.42 0.18 3.32
N PHE A 62 -5.83 0.82 2.33
CA PHE A 62 -6.54 1.61 1.33
C PHE A 62 -6.42 0.93 -0.03
N CYS A 63 -7.53 0.89 -0.78
CA CYS A 63 -7.54 0.29 -2.10
C CYS A 63 -8.57 1.01 -2.99
N ASN A 64 -8.22 1.25 -4.25
CA ASN A 64 -9.10 1.91 -5.22
C ASN A 64 -10.04 0.94 -5.95
N GLN A 65 -9.93 -0.38 -5.67
CA GLN A 65 -10.80 -1.42 -6.24
C GLN A 65 -11.35 -2.34 -5.14
N ASP A 66 -12.68 -2.44 -5.06
CA ASP A 66 -13.35 -3.20 -4.00
C ASP A 66 -13.04 -4.70 -4.05
N ALA A 67 -13.00 -5.29 -5.24
CA ALA A 67 -12.67 -6.71 -5.40
C ALA A 67 -11.28 -7.04 -4.86
N VAL A 68 -10.27 -6.23 -5.21
CA VAL A 68 -8.89 -6.39 -4.72
C VAL A 68 -8.81 -6.24 -3.21
N ALA A 69 -9.54 -5.26 -2.64
CA ALA A 69 -9.58 -5.08 -1.20
C ALA A 69 -10.18 -6.30 -0.49
N SER A 70 -11.29 -6.84 -1.01
CA SER A 70 -11.94 -8.03 -0.43
C SER A 70 -11.02 -9.25 -0.48
N GLU A 71 -10.41 -9.53 -1.65
CA GLU A 71 -9.46 -10.64 -1.82
C GLU A 71 -8.28 -10.55 -0.85
N LEU A 72 -7.74 -9.34 -0.62
CA LEU A 72 -6.66 -9.10 0.33
C LEU A 72 -7.09 -9.33 1.79
N LEU A 73 -8.29 -8.89 2.17
CA LEU A 73 -8.80 -9.11 3.53
C LEU A 73 -9.07 -10.60 3.78
N ASP A 74 -9.56 -11.33 2.79
CA ASP A 74 -9.72 -12.79 2.87
C ASP A 74 -8.35 -13.49 3.03
N ALA A 75 -7.35 -13.08 2.26
CA ALA A 75 -5.99 -13.58 2.40
C ALA A 75 -5.41 -13.24 3.78
N ALA A 76 -5.60 -12.01 4.26
CA ALA A 76 -5.15 -11.56 5.59
C ALA A 76 -5.73 -12.43 6.71
N SER A 77 -7.03 -12.73 6.62
CA SER A 77 -7.71 -13.63 7.56
C SER A 77 -7.12 -15.04 7.52
N ALA A 78 -6.89 -15.59 6.33
CA ALA A 78 -6.39 -16.95 6.14
C ALA A 78 -4.99 -17.19 6.72
N VAL A 79 -4.13 -16.15 6.75
CA VAL A 79 -2.75 -16.26 7.24
C VAL A 79 -2.50 -15.55 8.58
N TYR A 80 -3.56 -15.14 9.27
CA TYR A 80 -3.47 -14.43 10.55
C TYR A 80 -2.56 -13.18 10.49
N ASP A 81 -2.71 -12.39 9.43
CA ASP A 81 -2.00 -11.12 9.21
C ASP A 81 -3.03 -10.01 8.96
N PRO A 82 -3.80 -9.61 10.00
CA PRO A 82 -5.00 -8.81 9.85
C PRO A 82 -4.68 -7.39 9.37
N MET A 83 -5.58 -6.84 8.56
CA MET A 83 -5.61 -5.45 8.14
C MET A 83 -7.04 -4.92 8.23
N TRP A 84 -7.21 -3.61 8.34
CA TRP A 84 -8.51 -2.97 8.34
C TRP A 84 -8.67 -2.03 7.17
N ARG A 85 -9.71 -2.25 6.35
CA ARG A 85 -9.97 -1.39 5.21
C ARG A 85 -10.52 -0.03 5.66
N MET A 86 -9.81 1.04 5.28
CA MET A 86 -10.22 2.42 5.42
C MET A 86 -10.76 2.97 4.09
N PRO A 87 -11.75 3.89 4.11
CA PRO A 87 -12.35 4.41 2.89
C PRO A 87 -11.45 5.45 2.21
N LEU A 88 -11.44 5.45 0.87
CA LEU A 88 -10.98 6.58 0.06
C LEU A 88 -12.16 7.57 -0.14
N HIS A 89 -12.56 8.27 0.92
CA HIS A 89 -13.73 9.16 0.95
C HIS A 89 -13.52 10.40 0.08
N ALA A 90 -13.99 10.33 -1.17
CA ALA A 90 -13.75 11.33 -2.20
C ALA A 90 -14.05 12.79 -1.79
N PRO A 91 -15.12 13.10 -1.00
CA PRO A 91 -15.37 14.47 -0.55
C PRO A 91 -14.22 15.10 0.26
N TYR A 92 -13.35 14.31 0.89
CA TYR A 92 -12.20 14.84 1.63
C TYR A 92 -11.07 15.36 0.74
N ARG A 93 -11.15 15.17 -0.60
CA ARG A 93 -10.16 15.78 -1.52
C ARG A 93 -10.10 17.29 -1.42
N ARG A 94 -11.21 17.96 -1.04
CA ARG A 94 -11.23 19.40 -0.80
C ARG A 94 -10.25 19.86 0.29
N LEU A 95 -9.91 18.96 1.23
CA LEU A 95 -8.97 19.26 2.31
C LEU A 95 -7.50 19.32 1.83
N LEU A 96 -7.24 18.93 0.58
CA LEU A 96 -5.93 19.00 -0.07
C LEU A 96 -5.85 20.14 -1.10
N GLU A 97 -6.83 21.00 -1.17
CA GLU A 97 -6.80 22.15 -2.08
C GLU A 97 -5.72 23.15 -1.66
N SER A 98 -5.04 23.72 -2.63
CA SER A 98 -4.06 24.79 -2.48
C SER A 98 -4.48 25.99 -3.33
N LYS A 99 -4.09 27.19 -2.92
CA LYS A 99 -4.30 28.42 -3.69
C LYS A 99 -3.17 28.71 -4.68
N VAL A 100 -2.04 28.01 -4.53
CA VAL A 100 -0.79 28.31 -5.26
C VAL A 100 -0.22 27.08 -6.00
N ALA A 101 -0.81 25.89 -5.80
CA ALA A 101 -0.39 24.66 -6.42
C ALA A 101 -1.60 23.77 -6.77
N ASP A 102 -1.40 22.67 -7.50
CA ASP A 102 -2.46 21.71 -7.82
C ASP A 102 -2.97 20.95 -6.59
N THR A 103 -2.17 20.87 -5.55
CA THR A 103 -2.54 20.22 -4.27
C THR A 103 -1.60 20.67 -3.15
N SER A 104 -2.05 20.48 -1.89
CA SER A 104 -1.20 20.61 -0.70
C SER A 104 -0.77 19.23 -0.20
N ASN A 105 0.42 19.13 0.41
CA ASN A 105 0.87 17.90 1.09
C ASN A 105 0.22 17.71 2.47
N VAL A 106 -0.54 18.68 2.95
CA VAL A 106 -1.23 18.61 4.25
C VAL A 106 -2.71 18.90 4.11
N SER A 107 -3.49 18.35 5.05
CA SER A 107 -4.91 18.66 5.19
C SER A 107 -5.13 20.04 5.75
N SER A 108 -6.11 20.79 5.24
CA SER A 108 -6.61 22.03 5.86
C SER A 108 -7.37 21.78 7.18
N GLY A 109 -7.67 20.50 7.50
CA GLY A 109 -8.39 20.09 8.72
C GLY A 109 -7.55 19.17 9.62
N ARG A 110 -8.03 18.99 10.86
CA ARG A 110 -7.36 18.17 11.88
C ARG A 110 -7.76 16.69 11.85
N TYR A 111 -8.85 16.34 11.18
CA TYR A 111 -9.46 15.00 11.23
C TYR A 111 -9.27 14.23 9.91
N GLY A 112 -9.40 12.90 9.99
CA GLY A 112 -9.33 12.05 8.82
C GLY A 112 -7.94 11.96 8.17
N GLY A 113 -6.87 12.20 8.94
CA GLY A 113 -5.51 12.34 8.43
C GLY A 113 -5.03 11.16 7.59
N ALA A 114 -5.32 9.92 7.99
CA ALA A 114 -4.95 8.74 7.23
C ALA A 114 -5.69 8.68 5.87
N ILE A 115 -6.99 8.98 5.86
CA ILE A 115 -7.80 9.03 4.63
C ILE A 115 -7.29 10.12 3.68
N VAL A 116 -6.99 11.31 4.22
CA VAL A 116 -6.50 12.44 3.42
C VAL A 116 -5.12 12.13 2.84
N ALA A 117 -4.23 11.49 3.62
CA ALA A 117 -2.92 11.04 3.12
C ALA A 117 -3.06 10.04 1.98
N ALA A 118 -3.93 9.03 2.12
CA ALA A 118 -4.21 8.07 1.04
C ALA A 118 -4.83 8.75 -0.19
N LEU A 119 -5.73 9.72 -0.01
CA LEU A 119 -6.29 10.50 -1.12
C LEU A 119 -5.26 11.39 -1.83
N PHE A 120 -4.25 11.88 -1.09
CA PHE A 120 -3.11 12.56 -1.70
C PHE A 120 -2.34 11.62 -2.60
N LEU A 121 -1.95 10.44 -2.11
CA LEU A 121 -1.22 9.42 -2.88
C LEU A 121 -2.02 8.95 -4.10
N GLN A 122 -3.33 8.77 -3.97
CA GLN A 122 -4.21 8.36 -5.06
C GLN A 122 -4.15 9.29 -6.28
N LYS A 123 -3.78 10.57 -6.11
CA LYS A 123 -3.61 11.51 -7.24
C LYS A 123 -2.49 11.09 -8.19
N PHE A 124 -1.53 10.31 -7.71
CA PHE A 124 -0.33 9.91 -8.45
C PHE A 124 -0.46 8.56 -9.15
N VAL A 125 -1.53 7.83 -8.88
CA VAL A 125 -1.88 6.58 -9.56
C VAL A 125 -3.05 6.82 -10.53
N SER A 126 -3.05 6.17 -11.68
CA SER A 126 -4.15 6.25 -12.64
C SER A 126 -5.38 5.52 -12.09
N LYS A 127 -6.58 5.95 -12.52
CA LYS A 127 -7.84 5.31 -12.09
C LYS A 127 -7.96 3.85 -12.55
N ARG A 128 -7.21 3.46 -13.58
CA ARG A 128 -7.26 2.12 -14.18
C ARG A 128 -6.35 1.14 -13.49
N THR A 129 -5.25 1.61 -12.91
CA THR A 129 -4.28 0.77 -12.20
C THR A 129 -4.84 0.39 -10.83
N PRO A 130 -5.02 -0.91 -10.54
CA PRO A 130 -5.32 -1.35 -9.19
C PRO A 130 -4.23 -0.91 -8.24
N TRP A 131 -4.59 -0.24 -7.15
CA TRP A 131 -3.64 0.30 -6.19
C TRP A 131 -4.04 -0.04 -4.77
N VAL A 132 -3.07 -0.49 -4.02
CA VAL A 132 -3.17 -0.84 -2.60
C VAL A 132 -2.11 -0.06 -1.84
N HIS A 133 -2.54 0.66 -0.81
CA HIS A 133 -1.68 1.34 0.14
C HIS A 133 -1.90 0.78 1.53
N ILE A 134 -0.82 0.37 2.20
CA ILE A 134 -0.85 -0.17 3.56
C ILE A 134 -0.08 0.78 4.47
N ASP A 135 -0.83 1.54 5.29
CA ASP A 135 -0.29 2.44 6.30
C ASP A 135 -0.18 1.70 7.64
N MET A 136 1.04 1.44 8.07
CA MET A 136 1.33 0.54 9.19
C MET A 136 2.25 1.17 10.23
N MET A 137 2.28 0.62 11.44
CA MET A 137 3.27 0.98 12.47
C MET A 137 4.65 0.39 12.17
N ALA A 138 4.70 -0.83 11.62
CA ALA A 138 5.91 -1.60 11.34
C ALA A 138 6.82 -1.84 12.56
N TRP A 139 6.29 -1.70 13.77
CA TRP A 139 7.03 -1.85 15.02
C TRP A 139 6.17 -2.42 16.15
N ASN A 140 6.65 -3.46 16.82
CA ASN A 140 6.07 -3.97 18.04
C ASN A 140 6.66 -3.24 19.23
N THR A 141 5.83 -2.52 19.97
CA THR A 141 6.23 -1.83 21.23
C THR A 141 6.35 -2.79 22.41
N GLU A 142 5.63 -3.90 22.34
CA GLU A 142 5.60 -4.95 23.37
C GLU A 142 5.77 -6.33 22.73
N GLY A 143 6.46 -7.22 23.45
CA GLY A 143 6.66 -8.60 23.02
C GLY A 143 5.40 -9.44 23.17
N ARG A 144 5.09 -10.26 22.17
CA ARG A 144 4.00 -11.26 22.18
C ARG A 144 4.50 -12.58 21.62
N ALA A 145 3.71 -13.64 21.81
CA ALA A 145 4.05 -14.97 21.28
C ALA A 145 4.34 -14.92 19.77
N GLY A 146 5.56 -15.29 19.38
CA GLY A 146 6.02 -15.28 18.00
C GLY A 146 6.31 -13.87 17.41
N ARG A 147 6.18 -12.79 18.20
CA ARG A 147 6.39 -11.40 17.78
C ARG A 147 7.17 -10.65 18.85
N PRO A 148 8.50 -10.60 18.79
CA PRO A 148 9.32 -9.85 19.75
C PRO A 148 9.14 -8.35 19.60
N VAL A 149 9.62 -7.57 20.57
CA VAL A 149 9.79 -6.12 20.45
C VAL A 149 10.72 -5.83 19.27
N GLY A 150 10.36 -4.85 18.45
CA GLY A 150 11.17 -4.45 17.30
C GLY A 150 10.38 -4.38 15.99
N GLY A 151 11.10 -4.41 14.87
CA GLY A 151 10.50 -4.33 13.53
C GLY A 151 9.53 -5.48 13.25
N GLU A 152 8.38 -5.15 12.67
CA GLU A 152 7.32 -6.08 12.32
C GLU A 152 6.85 -5.87 10.88
N ALA A 153 6.86 -6.94 10.09
CA ALA A 153 6.40 -6.92 8.69
C ALA A 153 4.88 -7.13 8.61
N MET A 154 4.12 -6.10 8.95
CA MET A 154 2.65 -6.13 8.96
C MET A 154 2.09 -6.14 7.54
N GLY A 155 1.10 -7.01 7.27
CA GLY A 155 0.43 -7.14 5.97
C GLY A 155 1.24 -7.89 4.89
N MET A 156 2.53 -8.18 5.13
CA MET A 156 3.39 -8.84 4.14
C MET A 156 2.91 -10.25 3.80
N ARG A 157 2.53 -11.05 4.80
CA ARG A 157 2.06 -12.42 4.57
C ARG A 157 0.72 -12.44 3.85
N ALA A 158 -0.17 -11.51 4.20
CA ALA A 158 -1.45 -11.34 3.53
C ALA A 158 -1.28 -11.01 2.05
N VAL A 159 -0.42 -10.05 1.74
CA VAL A 159 -0.11 -9.66 0.35
C VAL A 159 0.55 -10.82 -0.40
N PHE A 160 1.49 -11.53 0.21
CA PHE A 160 2.14 -12.69 -0.40
C PHE A 160 1.13 -13.79 -0.73
N GLU A 161 0.27 -14.16 0.21
CA GLU A 161 -0.79 -15.16 -0.01
C GLU A 161 -1.75 -14.75 -1.13
N TRP A 162 -2.14 -13.47 -1.16
CA TRP A 162 -2.99 -12.93 -2.22
C TRP A 162 -2.30 -12.98 -3.59
N LEU A 163 -1.00 -12.60 -3.65
CA LEU A 163 -0.23 -12.65 -4.90
C LEU A 163 -0.09 -14.07 -5.43
N LEU A 164 0.14 -15.07 -4.57
CA LEU A 164 0.20 -16.47 -4.99
C LEU A 164 -1.11 -16.97 -5.60
N LYS A 165 -2.25 -16.51 -5.07
CA LYS A 165 -3.57 -16.86 -5.62
C LYS A 165 -3.85 -16.15 -6.94
N ARG A 166 -3.51 -14.88 -7.03
CA ARG A 166 -3.80 -14.07 -8.20
C ARG A 166 -2.83 -14.33 -9.37
N PHE A 167 -1.57 -14.59 -9.06
CA PHE A 167 -0.49 -14.84 -10.01
C PHE A 167 0.18 -16.18 -9.71
N PRO A 168 -0.52 -17.31 -9.90
CA PRO A 168 0.05 -18.62 -9.57
C PRO A 168 1.33 -18.88 -10.39
N PRO A 169 2.37 -19.46 -9.77
CA PRO A 169 3.59 -19.81 -10.50
C PRO A 169 3.26 -20.77 -11.65
N LYS A 170 3.84 -20.54 -12.82
CA LYS A 170 3.70 -21.45 -13.96
C LYS A 170 4.17 -22.84 -13.52
N SER A 171 3.30 -23.86 -13.61
CA SER A 171 3.67 -25.22 -13.26
C SER A 171 4.86 -25.64 -14.14
N SER A 172 6.02 -25.86 -13.53
CA SER A 172 7.11 -26.53 -14.24
C SER A 172 6.65 -27.96 -14.56
N LYS A 173 6.38 -28.25 -15.82
CA LYS A 173 6.18 -29.64 -16.26
C LYS A 173 7.45 -30.40 -15.87
N ARG A 174 7.40 -31.17 -14.78
CA ARG A 174 8.45 -32.15 -14.47
C ARG A 174 8.50 -33.12 -15.64
N THR A 175 9.51 -32.98 -16.47
CA THR A 175 9.85 -33.97 -17.49
C THR A 175 10.30 -35.21 -16.74
N THR A 176 9.41 -36.14 -16.53
CA THR A 176 9.74 -37.49 -16.03
C THR A 176 10.52 -38.19 -17.12
N THR A 177 11.85 -38.11 -17.06
CA THR A 177 12.74 -38.91 -17.90
C THR A 177 12.63 -40.36 -17.42
N THR A 178 11.80 -41.15 -18.08
CA THR A 178 11.72 -42.59 -17.87
C THR A 178 13.04 -43.21 -18.32
N ARG A 179 13.89 -43.57 -17.39
CA ARG A 179 15.12 -44.29 -17.61
C ARG A 179 14.73 -45.71 -18.06
N ARG A 180 14.81 -45.93 -19.34
CA ARG A 180 14.61 -47.27 -19.97
C ARG A 180 15.81 -48.11 -19.62
N THR A 181 15.69 -49.02 -18.64
CA THR A 181 16.69 -50.06 -18.35
C THR A 181 16.67 -51.06 -19.51
N LYS A 182 17.75 -51.10 -20.28
CA LYS A 182 18.00 -52.19 -21.24
C LYS A 182 18.45 -53.42 -20.45
N SER A 183 17.60 -54.45 -20.43
CA SER A 183 17.97 -55.81 -20.06
C SER A 183 18.89 -56.34 -21.13
N LYS A 184 20.08 -56.77 -20.74
CA LYS A 184 20.94 -57.62 -21.60
C LYS A 184 20.63 -59.09 -21.28
N SER A 185 20.23 -59.81 -22.31
CA SER A 185 20.23 -61.25 -22.37
C SER A 185 21.66 -61.75 -22.54
#